data_3d475c69203fd3495d17d0ca5de69cc1
#
_entry.id   3d475c69203fd3495d17d0ca5de69cc1
#
_cell.length_a   1.000
_cell.length_b   1.000
_cell.length_c   1.000
_cell.angle_alpha   90.00
_cell.angle_beta   90.00
_cell.angle_gamma   90.00
#
_symmetry.space_group_name_H-M   'P 1'
#
loop_
_entity.id
_entity.type
_entity.pdbx_description
1 polymer ?
#
loop_
_entity_poly.entity_id
_entity_poly.type
_entity_poly.pdbx_seq_one_letter_code
_entity_poly.pdbx_strand_id
1 'polypeptide(L)'
;MPAQRLITFTTDFGVNDHFVGTMKGVIYQINPAAQIVDICNGVNSFDILDGALTIAQAYKYYPAETLHMVIVDPGVGSARRPLLVTTGKHIFLAPDNGVLSLVYEREERLSVRHITAG
;
A
#
# COMPACT_ATOMS: atom_id res chain seq x y z
N MET A 1 -18.74 -8.52 -15.93
CA MET A 1 -18.21 -7.17 -15.62
C MET A 1 -16.92 -7.29 -14.90
N PRO A 2 -15.85 -6.70 -15.39
CA PRO A 2 -14.66 -6.62 -14.58
C PRO A 2 -14.96 -5.81 -13.34
N ALA A 3 -14.60 -6.34 -12.19
CA ALA A 3 -14.76 -5.62 -10.95
C ALA A 3 -13.85 -4.39 -10.97
N GLN A 4 -14.39 -3.21 -10.69
CA GLN A 4 -13.58 -2.04 -10.45
C GLN A 4 -12.81 -2.25 -9.15
N ARG A 5 -11.49 -2.36 -9.26
CA ARG A 5 -10.63 -2.44 -8.08
C ARG A 5 -10.26 -1.03 -7.67
N LEU A 6 -10.60 -0.67 -6.44
CA LEU A 6 -10.14 0.58 -5.85
C LEU A 6 -8.78 0.34 -5.20
N ILE A 7 -7.80 1.12 -5.61
CA ILE A 7 -6.42 0.99 -5.14
C ILE A 7 -5.99 2.33 -4.57
N THR A 8 -5.40 2.34 -3.38
CA THR A 8 -4.82 3.55 -2.81
C THR A 8 -3.31 3.48 -2.78
N PHE A 9 -2.67 4.64 -2.83
CA PHE A 9 -1.22 4.78 -2.72
C PHE A 9 -0.87 5.58 -1.48
N THR A 10 0.02 5.04 -0.68
CA THR A 10 0.70 5.73 0.42
C THR A 10 2.18 5.47 0.25
N THR A 11 2.93 6.47 -0.19
CA THR A 11 4.33 6.27 -0.56
C THR A 11 5.20 7.43 -0.09
N ASP A 12 6.51 7.20 -0.09
CA ASP A 12 7.52 8.24 0.11
C ASP A 12 8.20 8.65 -1.21
N PHE A 13 7.56 8.40 -2.33
CA PHE A 13 8.15 8.70 -3.65
C PHE A 13 8.22 10.19 -3.96
N GLY A 14 7.39 11.01 -3.30
CA GLY A 14 7.30 12.43 -3.61
C GLY A 14 6.46 12.72 -4.84
N VAL A 15 6.39 14.00 -5.19
CA VAL A 15 5.55 14.46 -6.32
C VAL A 15 6.37 14.93 -7.51
N ASN A 16 7.70 14.94 -7.39
CA ASN A 16 8.59 15.50 -8.40
C ASN A 16 9.26 14.45 -9.29
N ASP A 17 8.88 13.19 -9.13
CA ASP A 17 9.49 12.09 -9.86
C ASP A 17 8.43 11.33 -10.64
N HIS A 18 8.88 10.53 -11.61
CA HIS A 18 8.00 9.76 -12.47
C HIS A 18 7.48 8.47 -11.82
N PHE A 19 7.99 8.08 -10.64
CA PHE A 19 7.71 6.75 -10.08
C PHE A 19 6.23 6.48 -9.84
N VAL A 20 5.49 7.43 -9.28
CA VAL A 20 4.06 7.25 -9.04
C VAL A 20 3.32 7.04 -10.36
N GLY A 21 3.60 7.89 -11.34
CA GLY A 21 2.98 7.78 -12.66
C GLY A 21 3.33 6.47 -13.36
N THR A 22 4.58 6.04 -13.25
CA THR A 22 5.02 4.78 -13.84
C THR A 22 4.30 3.59 -13.21
N MET A 23 4.18 3.58 -11.89
CA MET A 23 3.46 2.52 -11.19
C MET A 23 1.99 2.47 -11.58
N LYS A 24 1.35 3.63 -11.69
CA LYS A 24 -0.04 3.69 -12.15
C LYS A 24 -0.17 3.14 -13.56
N GLY A 25 0.77 3.47 -14.44
CA GLY A 25 0.78 2.96 -15.80
C GLY A 25 0.86 1.44 -15.86
N VAL A 26 1.73 0.86 -15.05
CA VAL A 26 1.84 -0.62 -14.97
C VAL A 26 0.53 -1.22 -14.49
N ILE A 27 -0.09 -0.64 -13.46
CA ILE A 27 -1.37 -1.13 -12.95
C ILE A 27 -2.45 -1.08 -14.04
N TYR A 28 -2.51 0.02 -14.79
CA TYR A 28 -3.51 0.17 -15.85
C TYR A 28 -3.28 -0.79 -17.02
N GLN A 29 -2.05 -1.20 -17.27
CA GLN A 29 -1.80 -2.25 -18.27
C GLN A 29 -2.38 -3.60 -17.84
N ILE A 30 -2.35 -3.87 -16.53
CA ILE A 30 -2.87 -5.13 -15.98
C ILE A 30 -4.39 -5.07 -15.83
N ASN A 31 -4.90 -3.95 -15.32
CA ASN A 31 -6.33 -3.76 -15.08
C ASN A 31 -6.73 -2.33 -15.45
N PRO A 32 -7.17 -2.09 -16.70
CA PRO A 32 -7.58 -0.75 -17.12
C PRO A 32 -8.79 -0.21 -16.36
N ALA A 33 -9.56 -1.06 -15.71
CA ALA A 33 -10.72 -0.65 -14.93
C ALA A 33 -10.36 -0.27 -13.48
N ALA A 34 -9.10 -0.39 -13.08
CA ALA A 34 -8.69 0.01 -11.74
C ALA A 34 -8.91 1.51 -11.54
N GLN A 35 -9.26 1.87 -10.32
CA GLN A 35 -9.39 3.26 -9.91
C GLN A 35 -8.34 3.51 -8.84
N ILE A 36 -7.42 4.44 -9.10
CA ILE A 36 -6.28 4.68 -8.22
C ILE A 36 -6.47 6.03 -7.52
N VAL A 37 -6.34 6.02 -6.20
CA VAL A 37 -6.46 7.20 -5.35
C VAL A 37 -5.18 7.37 -4.56
N ASP A 38 -4.59 8.54 -4.62
CA ASP A 38 -3.42 8.86 -3.81
C ASP A 38 -3.87 9.30 -2.41
N ILE A 39 -3.53 8.52 -1.39
CA ILE A 39 -3.70 8.98 -0.02
C ILE A 39 -2.61 10.01 0.29
N CYS A 40 -1.37 9.62 0.05
CA CYS A 40 -0.23 10.52 0.25
C CYS A 40 1.00 9.91 -0.41
N ASN A 41 1.64 10.66 -1.30
CA ASN A 41 2.92 10.28 -1.88
C ASN A 41 4.07 11.09 -1.30
N GLY A 42 3.76 11.93 -0.30
CA GLY A 42 4.73 12.78 0.37
C GLY A 42 5.07 12.32 1.78
N VAL A 43 4.93 11.03 2.09
CA VAL A 43 5.41 10.50 3.36
C VAL A 43 6.90 10.78 3.46
N ASN A 44 7.35 11.22 4.64
CA ASN A 44 8.75 11.56 4.84
C ASN A 44 9.64 10.34 4.57
N SER A 45 10.63 10.52 3.72
CA SER A 45 11.61 9.48 3.42
C SER A 45 12.28 9.00 4.71
N PHE A 46 12.52 7.70 4.79
CA PHE A 46 13.13 7.07 5.96
C PHE A 46 12.30 7.14 7.25
N ASP A 47 11.01 7.49 7.14
CA ASP A 47 10.14 7.61 8.30
C ASP A 47 8.99 6.61 8.22
N ILE A 48 9.26 5.41 8.69
CA ILE A 48 8.25 4.33 8.71
C ILE A 48 7.07 4.72 9.60
N LEU A 49 7.32 5.42 10.70
CA LEU A 49 6.25 5.84 11.60
C LEU A 49 5.30 6.81 10.91
N ASP A 50 5.82 7.76 10.12
CA ASP A 50 4.97 8.67 9.35
C ASP A 50 4.07 7.89 8.38
N GLY A 51 4.63 6.92 7.68
CA GLY A 51 3.84 6.04 6.81
C GLY A 51 2.81 5.24 7.57
N ALA A 52 3.19 4.69 8.71
CA ALA A 52 2.30 3.89 9.55
C ALA A 52 1.12 4.73 10.05
N LEU A 53 1.38 5.94 10.52
CA LEU A 53 0.33 6.84 10.98
C LEU A 53 -0.60 7.24 9.81
N THR A 54 -0.04 7.54 8.66
CA THR A 54 -0.80 7.96 7.49
C THR A 54 -1.81 6.88 7.07
N ILE A 55 -1.34 5.66 6.87
CA ILE A 55 -2.25 4.59 6.43
C ILE A 55 -3.25 4.22 7.53
N ALA A 56 -2.82 4.19 8.79
CA ALA A 56 -3.70 3.82 9.89
C ALA A 56 -4.85 4.81 10.08
N GLN A 57 -4.64 6.09 9.76
CA GLN A 57 -5.69 7.10 9.88
C GLN A 57 -6.65 7.09 8.69
N ALA A 58 -6.21 6.64 7.53
CA ALA A 58 -6.97 6.81 6.29
C ALA A 58 -7.72 5.58 5.83
N TYR A 59 -7.18 4.37 6.03
CA TYR A 59 -7.66 3.19 5.33
C TYR A 59 -9.11 2.83 5.65
N LYS A 60 -9.55 3.05 6.87
CA LYS A 60 -10.88 2.64 7.33
C LYS A 60 -12.01 3.42 6.66
N TYR A 61 -11.70 4.55 6.05
CA TYR A 61 -12.70 5.37 5.35
C TYR A 61 -12.97 4.89 3.93
N TYR A 62 -12.21 3.92 3.46
CA TYR A 62 -12.38 3.38 2.10
C TYR A 62 -13.31 2.17 2.11
N PRO A 63 -13.96 1.89 0.98
CA PRO A 63 -14.85 0.74 0.87
C PRO A 63 -14.16 -0.59 1.15
N ALA A 64 -14.96 -1.59 1.50
CA ALA A 64 -14.46 -2.95 1.65
C ALA A 64 -13.79 -3.41 0.35
N GLU A 65 -12.79 -4.25 0.48
CA GLU A 65 -12.01 -4.83 -0.62
C GLU A 65 -11.10 -3.82 -1.33
N THR A 66 -10.93 -2.63 -0.78
CA THR A 66 -9.91 -1.70 -1.29
C THR A 66 -8.52 -2.28 -1.07
N LEU A 67 -7.67 -2.19 -2.10
CA LEU A 67 -6.27 -2.57 -2.02
C LEU A 67 -5.44 -1.32 -1.68
N HIS A 68 -4.79 -1.34 -0.54
CA HIS A 68 -3.92 -0.25 -0.11
C HIS A 68 -2.47 -0.62 -0.37
N MET A 69 -1.84 0.09 -1.29
CA MET A 69 -0.41 -0.07 -1.56
C MET A 69 0.35 0.94 -0.71
N VAL A 70 1.08 0.43 0.27
CA VAL A 70 1.82 1.26 1.23
C VAL A 70 3.30 1.03 0.99
N ILE A 71 3.91 1.92 0.23
CA ILE A 71 5.29 1.74 -0.22
C ILE A 71 6.15 2.84 0.39
N VAL A 72 6.51 2.62 1.63
CA VAL A 72 7.43 3.45 2.40
C VAL A 72 8.54 2.52 2.86
N ASP A 73 9.68 2.59 2.19
CA ASP A 73 10.76 1.66 2.43
C ASP A 73 12.12 2.37 2.40
N PRO A 74 12.62 2.79 3.56
CA PRO A 74 13.95 3.40 3.62
C PRO A 74 15.08 2.42 3.27
N GLY A 75 14.78 1.13 3.25
CA GLY A 75 15.75 0.10 2.88
C GLY A 75 15.63 -0.33 1.43
N VAL A 76 15.30 0.57 0.51
CA VAL A 76 15.22 0.25 -0.93
C VAL A 76 16.50 -0.45 -1.37
N GLY A 77 16.34 -1.58 -2.03
CA GLY A 77 17.47 -2.42 -2.44
C GLY A 77 17.84 -3.50 -1.44
N SER A 78 17.25 -3.52 -0.26
CA SER A 78 17.42 -4.61 0.69
C SER A 78 16.57 -5.81 0.28
N ALA A 79 16.85 -6.97 0.85
CA ALA A 79 16.17 -8.22 0.51
C ALA A 79 14.80 -8.38 1.18
N ARG A 80 14.13 -7.30 1.51
CA ARG A 80 12.82 -7.38 2.15
C ARG A 80 11.77 -7.90 1.20
N ARG A 81 10.96 -8.81 1.69
CA ARG A 81 9.84 -9.35 0.93
C ARG A 81 8.61 -8.49 1.12
N PRO A 82 7.85 -8.24 0.06
CA PRO A 82 6.55 -7.59 0.23
C PRO A 82 5.58 -8.50 0.97
N LEU A 83 4.71 -7.86 1.76
CA LEU A 83 3.65 -8.54 2.48
C LEU A 83 2.33 -8.29 1.77
N LEU A 84 1.51 -9.32 1.69
CA LEU A 84 0.10 -9.18 1.39
C LEU A 84 -0.68 -9.44 2.67
N VAL A 85 -1.40 -8.43 3.15
CA VAL A 85 -2.13 -8.49 4.40
C VAL A 85 -3.61 -8.31 4.10
N THR A 86 -4.43 -9.23 4.57
CA THR A 86 -5.88 -9.09 4.45
C THR A 86 -6.49 -8.98 5.83
N THR A 87 -7.43 -8.08 5.97
CA THR A 87 -8.28 -7.95 7.14
C THR A 87 -9.68 -8.43 6.78
N GLY A 88 -10.65 -8.22 7.65
CA GLY A 88 -12.03 -8.53 7.31
C GLY A 88 -12.57 -7.72 6.13
N LYS A 89 -12.02 -6.54 5.86
CA LYS A 89 -12.54 -5.61 4.85
C LYS A 89 -11.50 -5.10 3.87
N HIS A 90 -10.23 -5.08 4.23
CA HIS A 90 -9.20 -4.38 3.45
C HIS A 90 -8.05 -5.29 3.08
N ILE A 91 -7.35 -4.93 2.03
CA ILE A 91 -6.16 -5.64 1.55
C ILE A 91 -5.02 -4.62 1.53
N PHE A 92 -3.85 -5.03 2.03
CA PHE A 92 -2.67 -4.18 2.06
C PHE A 92 -1.51 -4.87 1.37
N LEU A 93 -0.76 -4.11 0.61
CA LEU A 93 0.50 -4.54 0.02
C LEU A 93 1.58 -3.59 0.50
N ALA A 94 2.57 -4.09 1.21
CA ALA A 94 3.59 -3.26 1.85
C ALA A 94 4.87 -4.04 2.06
N PRO A 95 6.02 -3.36 2.18
CA PRO A 95 7.24 -4.04 2.60
C PRO A 95 7.14 -4.51 4.06
N ASP A 96 7.85 -5.57 4.36
CA ASP A 96 7.91 -6.12 5.73
C ASP A 96 8.89 -5.30 6.58
N ASN A 97 8.45 -4.12 7.00
CA ASN A 97 9.30 -3.18 7.72
C ASN A 97 8.59 -2.48 8.87
N GLY A 98 7.42 -2.96 9.27
CA GLY A 98 6.65 -2.36 10.37
C GLY A 98 5.73 -1.23 9.96
N VAL A 99 5.66 -0.85 8.68
CA VAL A 99 4.77 0.24 8.24
C VAL A 99 3.30 -0.06 8.50
N LEU A 100 2.91 -1.34 8.59
CA LEU A 100 1.53 -1.73 8.90
C LEU A 100 1.29 -1.99 10.39
N SER A 101 2.24 -1.72 11.26
CA SER A 101 2.13 -2.07 12.68
C SER A 101 0.90 -1.46 13.36
N LEU A 102 0.55 -0.22 13.02
CA LEU A 102 -0.61 0.43 13.63
C LEU A 102 -1.93 -0.10 13.07
N VAL A 103 -1.94 -0.56 11.83
CA VAL A 103 -3.09 -1.27 11.27
C VAL A 103 -3.30 -2.58 12.03
N TYR A 104 -2.23 -3.31 12.31
CA TYR A 104 -2.30 -4.57 13.06
C TYR A 104 -2.94 -4.38 14.44
N GLU A 105 -2.64 -3.27 15.11
CA GLU A 105 -3.21 -2.99 16.43
C GLU A 105 -4.72 -2.75 16.38
N ARG A 106 -5.25 -2.31 15.25
CA ARG A 106 -6.64 -1.92 15.10
C ARG A 106 -7.54 -3.03 14.56
N GLU A 107 -6.94 -4.03 13.93
CA GLU A 107 -7.70 -5.09 13.26
C GLU A 107 -7.68 -6.35 14.09
N GLU A 108 -8.84 -6.96 14.26
CA GLU A 108 -8.98 -8.19 15.03
C GLU A 108 -8.63 -9.43 14.22
N ARG A 109 -8.80 -9.36 12.90
CA ARG A 109 -8.57 -10.50 12.01
C ARG A 109 -7.58 -10.10 10.94
N LEU A 110 -6.43 -10.75 10.94
CA LEU A 110 -5.37 -10.51 10.00
C LEU A 110 -4.88 -11.81 9.39
N SER A 111 -4.66 -11.81 8.10
CA SER A 111 -3.89 -12.84 7.41
C SER A 111 -2.70 -12.16 6.76
N VAL A 112 -1.49 -12.61 7.07
CA VAL A 112 -0.26 -12.00 6.59
C VAL A 112 0.49 -13.04 5.79
N ARG A 113 0.86 -12.69 4.56
CA ARG A 113 1.63 -13.55 3.67
C ARG A 113 2.81 -12.79 3.09
N HIS A 114 3.96 -13.45 3.02
CA HIS A 114 5.07 -12.96 2.21
C HIS A 114 4.82 -13.33 0.76
N ILE A 115 4.98 -12.34 -0.13
CA ILE A 115 4.89 -12.60 -1.56
C ILE A 115 6.24 -13.10 -2.01
N THR A 116 6.26 -14.28 -2.60
CA THR A 116 7.46 -14.86 -3.18
C THR A 116 7.31 -14.86 -4.68
N ALA A 117 8.35 -14.38 -5.37
CA ALA A 117 8.43 -14.54 -6.82
C ALA A 117 8.68 -16.02 -7.09
N GLY A 118 7.68 -16.66 -7.64
CA GLY A 118 7.76 -18.09 -7.94
C GLY A 118 8.33 -18.38 -9.28
#